data_5a79f50c991dd6075a185436b1d6c08f
#
_entry.id   5a79f50c991dd6075a185436b1d6c08f
#
_cell.length_a   1.000
_cell.length_b   1.000
_cell.length_c   1.000
_cell.angle_alpha   90.00
_cell.angle_beta   90.00
_cell.angle_gamma   90.00
#
_symmetry.space_group_name_H-M   'P 1'
#
loop_
_entity.id
_entity.type
_entity.pdbx_description
1 polymer ?
#
loop_
_entity_poly.entity_id
_entity_poly.type
_entity_poly.pdbx_seq_one_letter_code
_entity_poly.pdbx_strand_id
1 'polypeptide(L)'
;MKKSIAIVLGILVTASTVFAGTTKGEKTAFEIDTKASKVHWTGKKVTGEHTGYLSVGSGTVTVDNNAVTSAKVNMDMNSIVCTDLTDAEWNKKFVGHLRSDDFFSVEKHPTSVFEITSVKTSGGESTVKGKLTIKGITNEISFPAKVNVANGTVKATGTAKIDRTKWDIKYGSGKFFEGLGDKMIYDEFEISFDIVAKPNVALTSK
;
A
#
# COMPACT_ATOMS: atom_id res chain seq x y z
N MET A 1 -18.58 69.97 60.17
CA MET A 1 -19.36 68.89 59.53
C MET A 1 -18.62 68.53 58.29
N LYS A 2 -17.81 67.45 58.30
CA LYS A 2 -17.09 66.96 57.12
C LYS A 2 -17.72 65.61 56.70
N LYS A 3 -18.28 65.57 55.52
CA LYS A 3 -18.85 64.32 54.92
C LYS A 3 -17.76 63.62 54.17
N SER A 4 -17.39 62.40 54.60
CA SER A 4 -16.49 61.54 53.88
C SER A 4 -17.25 60.72 52.85
N ILE A 5 -16.87 60.78 51.58
CA ILE A 5 -17.40 59.99 50.50
C ILE A 5 -16.46 58.78 50.32
N ALA A 6 -16.96 57.55 50.59
CA ALA A 6 -16.24 56.32 50.34
C ALA A 6 -16.49 55.90 48.85
N ILE A 7 -15.41 55.85 48.09
CA ILE A 7 -15.44 55.33 46.70
C ILE A 7 -15.19 53.82 46.79
N VAL A 8 -16.22 53.06 46.45
CA VAL A 8 -16.12 51.58 46.28
C VAL A 8 -15.64 51.30 44.86
N LEU A 9 -14.37 50.86 44.75
CA LEU A 9 -13.77 50.44 43.49
C LEU A 9 -14.15 48.98 43.22
N GLY A 10 -15.16 48.77 42.38
CA GLY A 10 -15.55 47.43 41.94
C GLY A 10 -14.56 46.84 40.91
N ILE A 11 -13.82 45.80 41.33
CA ILE A 11 -12.96 45.05 40.43
C ILE A 11 -13.83 44.07 39.60
N LEU A 12 -14.00 44.40 38.33
CA LEU A 12 -14.67 43.52 37.39
C LEU A 12 -13.68 42.45 36.90
N VAL A 13 -13.75 41.25 37.49
CA VAL A 13 -12.95 40.08 37.02
C VAL A 13 -13.66 39.52 35.81
N THR A 14 -13.18 39.84 34.61
CA THR A 14 -13.62 39.16 33.37
C THR A 14 -12.95 37.79 33.29
N ALA A 15 -13.69 36.74 33.56
CA ALA A 15 -13.25 35.38 33.32
C ALA A 15 -13.22 35.13 31.82
N SER A 16 -12.01 35.19 31.21
CA SER A 16 -11.80 34.75 29.83
C SER A 16 -11.85 33.24 29.78
N THR A 17 -12.95 32.68 29.35
CA THR A 17 -13.04 31.25 28.99
C THR A 17 -12.22 31.01 27.76
N VAL A 18 -11.02 30.44 27.91
CA VAL A 18 -10.25 29.90 26.81
C VAL A 18 -10.96 28.64 26.31
N PHE A 19 -11.68 28.77 25.24
CA PHE A 19 -12.15 27.61 24.47
C PHE A 19 -10.89 26.94 23.87
N ALA A 20 -10.42 25.87 24.49
CA ALA A 20 -9.50 24.96 23.86
C ALA A 20 -10.26 24.27 22.71
N GLY A 21 -10.22 24.88 21.54
CA GLY A 21 -10.69 24.27 20.32
C GLY A 21 -9.82 23.02 20.08
N THR A 22 -10.38 21.84 20.22
CA THR A 22 -9.78 20.62 19.69
C THR A 22 -9.68 20.80 18.18
N THR A 23 -8.51 21.16 17.67
CA THR A 23 -8.22 21.13 16.25
C THR A 23 -8.33 19.67 15.82
N LYS A 24 -9.47 19.33 15.20
CA LYS A 24 -9.66 18.05 14.51
C LYS A 24 -8.53 17.99 13.48
N GLY A 25 -7.60 17.05 13.63
CA GLY A 25 -6.49 16.88 12.71
C GLY A 25 -7.01 16.87 11.28
N GLU A 26 -6.39 17.66 10.42
CA GLU A 26 -6.81 17.79 9.04
C GLU A 26 -6.34 16.56 8.27
N LYS A 27 -7.27 15.79 7.70
CA LYS A 27 -6.94 14.64 6.86
C LYS A 27 -6.34 15.15 5.56
N THR A 28 -5.09 14.78 5.32
CA THR A 28 -4.36 15.15 4.11
C THR A 28 -4.34 13.99 3.13
N ALA A 29 -4.72 14.27 1.88
CA ALA A 29 -4.63 13.31 0.78
C ALA A 29 -3.28 13.45 0.06
N PHE A 30 -2.65 12.29 -0.17
CA PHE A 30 -1.40 12.17 -0.93
C PHE A 30 -1.68 11.35 -2.18
N GLU A 31 -0.99 11.67 -3.27
CA GLU A 31 -0.93 10.86 -4.48
C GLU A 31 0.35 10.03 -4.51
N ILE A 32 0.25 8.78 -4.95
CA ILE A 32 1.43 7.92 -5.12
C ILE A 32 2.23 8.43 -6.32
N ASP A 33 3.51 8.71 -6.09
CA ASP A 33 4.47 9.01 -7.14
C ASP A 33 4.83 7.70 -7.87
N THR A 34 4.16 7.44 -8.99
CA THR A 34 4.30 6.20 -9.75
C THR A 34 5.69 6.01 -10.35
N LYS A 35 6.44 7.10 -10.56
CA LYS A 35 7.81 7.06 -11.09
C LYS A 35 8.84 6.75 -10.00
N ALA A 36 8.61 7.27 -8.78
CA ALA A 36 9.48 7.03 -7.64
C ALA A 36 9.18 5.69 -6.95
N SER A 37 7.95 5.19 -7.07
CA SER A 37 7.53 3.93 -6.44
C SER A 37 8.01 2.73 -7.25
N LYS A 38 8.39 1.66 -6.53
CA LYS A 38 8.88 0.41 -7.12
C LYS A 38 8.19 -0.77 -6.49
N VAL A 39 7.81 -1.74 -7.30
CA VAL A 39 7.27 -3.02 -6.87
C VAL A 39 8.01 -4.13 -7.59
N HIS A 40 8.60 -5.01 -6.81
CA HIS A 40 9.42 -6.12 -7.28
C HIS A 40 8.76 -7.43 -6.86
N TRP A 41 8.66 -8.38 -7.77
CA TRP A 41 8.10 -9.70 -7.49
C TRP A 41 9.16 -10.79 -7.59
N THR A 42 8.99 -11.84 -6.79
CA THR A 42 9.78 -13.08 -6.86
C THR A 42 8.85 -14.28 -6.78
N GLY A 43 8.90 -15.13 -7.78
CA GLY A 43 8.18 -16.40 -7.86
C GLY A 43 9.16 -17.57 -7.89
N LYS A 44 8.86 -18.65 -7.16
CA LYS A 44 9.78 -19.78 -6.98
C LYS A 44 9.17 -21.09 -7.45
N LYS A 45 10.01 -21.98 -7.97
CA LYS A 45 9.71 -23.38 -8.22
C LYS A 45 10.81 -24.26 -7.62
N VAL A 46 10.63 -25.57 -7.63
CA VAL A 46 11.60 -26.52 -7.06
C VAL A 46 13.03 -26.32 -7.62
N THR A 47 13.15 -25.98 -8.90
CA THR A 47 14.44 -25.89 -9.61
C THR A 47 14.98 -24.47 -9.77
N GLY A 48 14.37 -23.46 -9.15
CA GLY A 48 14.85 -22.08 -9.26
C GLY A 48 13.77 -21.05 -8.98
N GLU A 49 14.09 -19.80 -9.26
CA GLU A 49 13.20 -18.66 -9.07
C GLU A 49 13.28 -17.73 -10.27
N HIS A 50 12.24 -16.93 -10.44
CA HIS A 50 12.20 -15.82 -11.38
C HIS A 50 11.80 -14.55 -10.66
N THR A 51 12.30 -13.43 -11.15
CA THR A 51 12.10 -12.13 -10.52
C THR A 51 11.87 -11.04 -11.57
N GLY A 52 11.19 -9.97 -11.16
CA GLY A 52 10.94 -8.85 -12.04
C GLY A 52 10.22 -7.70 -11.36
N TYR A 53 9.65 -6.82 -12.16
CA TYR A 53 8.99 -5.61 -11.70
C TYR A 53 7.55 -5.54 -12.17
N LEU A 54 6.79 -4.74 -11.43
CA LEU A 54 5.42 -4.35 -11.74
C LEU A 54 5.28 -2.86 -11.43
N SER A 55 4.68 -2.08 -12.32
CA SER A 55 4.51 -0.64 -12.13
C SER A 55 3.26 -0.32 -11.31
N VAL A 56 3.36 0.67 -10.46
CA VAL A 56 2.19 1.31 -9.87
C VAL A 56 1.56 2.19 -10.96
N GLY A 57 0.30 1.92 -11.29
CA GLY A 57 -0.45 2.72 -12.26
C GLY A 57 -1.03 3.99 -11.66
N SER A 58 -1.53 3.91 -10.43
CA SER A 58 -2.04 5.07 -9.67
C SER A 58 -2.23 4.69 -8.20
N GLY A 59 -2.48 5.67 -7.35
CA GLY A 59 -2.87 5.41 -5.98
C GLY A 59 -2.96 6.66 -5.13
N THR A 60 -3.64 6.51 -4.00
CA THR A 60 -3.84 7.58 -3.02
C THR A 60 -3.56 7.06 -1.61
N VAL A 61 -3.10 7.95 -0.75
CA VAL A 61 -2.87 7.68 0.67
C VAL A 61 -3.51 8.79 1.48
N THR A 62 -4.25 8.44 2.53
CA THR A 62 -4.79 9.41 3.48
C THR A 62 -4.00 9.36 4.77
N VAL A 63 -3.54 10.52 5.20
CA VAL A 63 -2.83 10.73 6.47
C VAL A 63 -3.70 11.56 7.39
N ASP A 64 -3.82 11.15 8.63
CA ASP A 64 -4.47 11.87 9.71
C ASP A 64 -3.54 11.89 10.93
N ASN A 65 -3.25 13.08 11.48
CA ASN A 65 -2.32 13.21 12.63
C ASN A 65 -0.99 12.48 12.43
N ASN A 66 -0.36 12.65 11.25
CA ASN A 66 0.91 12.02 10.87
C ASN A 66 0.89 10.47 10.81
N ALA A 67 -0.28 9.87 10.76
CA ALA A 67 -0.47 8.42 10.61
C ALA A 67 -1.25 8.10 9.33
N VAL A 68 -0.81 7.08 8.60
CA VAL A 68 -1.56 6.55 7.46
C VAL A 68 -2.82 5.86 7.96
N THR A 69 -3.98 6.34 7.52
CA THR A 69 -5.30 5.80 7.90
C THR A 69 -5.94 4.97 6.80
N SER A 70 -5.65 5.27 5.54
CA SER A 70 -6.09 4.49 4.38
C SER A 70 -5.12 4.69 3.22
N ALA A 71 -5.09 3.71 2.32
CA ALA A 71 -4.46 3.85 1.02
C ALA A 71 -5.13 2.91 0.01
N LYS A 72 -5.09 3.33 -1.25
CA LYS A 72 -5.45 2.51 -2.40
C LYS A 72 -4.33 2.57 -3.41
N VAL A 73 -3.85 1.40 -3.83
CA VAL A 73 -2.76 1.25 -4.81
C VAL A 73 -3.27 0.41 -5.97
N ASN A 74 -3.23 0.95 -7.17
CA ASN A 74 -3.59 0.26 -8.39
C ASN A 74 -2.32 -0.12 -9.13
N MET A 75 -2.11 -1.41 -9.37
CA MET A 75 -0.98 -1.96 -10.10
C MET A 75 -1.36 -2.16 -11.57
N ASP A 76 -0.50 -1.71 -12.49
CA ASP A 76 -0.67 -1.98 -13.91
C ASP A 76 -0.14 -3.38 -14.26
N MET A 77 -1.03 -4.35 -14.41
CA MET A 77 -0.66 -5.73 -14.73
C MET A 77 -0.06 -5.88 -16.13
N ASN A 78 -0.29 -4.92 -17.04
CA ASN A 78 0.37 -4.92 -18.35
C ASN A 78 1.86 -4.60 -18.28
N SER A 79 2.31 -3.98 -17.19
CA SER A 79 3.71 -3.61 -16.98
C SER A 79 4.58 -4.76 -16.44
N ILE A 80 4.01 -5.96 -16.21
CA ILE A 80 4.78 -7.08 -15.66
C ILE A 80 5.94 -7.46 -16.57
N VAL A 81 7.14 -7.49 -16.00
CA VAL A 81 8.37 -7.88 -16.68
C VAL A 81 9.16 -8.88 -15.84
N CYS A 82 9.94 -9.72 -16.51
CA CYS A 82 10.92 -10.62 -15.90
C CYS A 82 12.32 -10.07 -16.21
N THR A 83 13.20 -10.04 -15.19
CA THR A 83 14.52 -9.40 -15.32
C THR A 83 15.70 -10.37 -15.22
N ASP A 84 15.51 -11.57 -14.75
CA ASP A 84 16.53 -12.61 -14.60
C ASP A 84 16.69 -13.51 -15.84
N LEU A 85 15.66 -13.64 -16.68
CA LEU A 85 15.73 -14.35 -17.95
C LEU A 85 16.35 -13.47 -19.03
N THR A 86 17.61 -13.74 -19.36
CA THR A 86 18.37 -12.95 -20.35
C THR A 86 18.09 -13.32 -21.80
N ASP A 87 17.67 -14.56 -22.07
CA ASP A 87 17.22 -14.98 -23.41
C ASP A 87 15.87 -14.33 -23.74
N ALA A 88 15.83 -13.55 -24.82
CA ALA A 88 14.67 -12.75 -25.17
C ALA A 88 13.43 -13.58 -25.54
N GLU A 89 13.61 -14.73 -26.20
CA GLU A 89 12.51 -15.61 -26.60
C GLU A 89 11.91 -16.33 -25.38
N TRP A 90 12.76 -16.84 -24.49
CA TRP A 90 12.31 -17.45 -23.25
C TRP A 90 11.64 -16.44 -22.33
N ASN A 91 12.21 -15.24 -22.19
CA ASN A 91 11.61 -14.14 -21.42
C ASN A 91 10.20 -13.81 -21.94
N LYS A 92 10.06 -13.61 -23.26
CA LYS A 92 8.78 -13.32 -23.90
C LYS A 92 7.75 -14.43 -23.65
N LYS A 93 8.14 -15.69 -23.77
CA LYS A 93 7.26 -16.85 -23.51
C LYS A 93 6.85 -16.88 -22.03
N PHE A 94 7.79 -16.68 -21.12
CA PHE A 94 7.52 -16.70 -19.70
C PHE A 94 6.59 -15.53 -19.27
N VAL A 95 6.88 -14.30 -19.68
CA VAL A 95 6.02 -13.15 -19.40
C VAL A 95 4.64 -13.32 -20.05
N GLY A 96 4.59 -13.87 -21.28
CA GLY A 96 3.32 -14.22 -21.94
C GLY A 96 2.49 -15.21 -21.11
N HIS A 97 3.15 -16.22 -20.50
CA HIS A 97 2.49 -17.19 -19.63
C HIS A 97 2.00 -16.54 -18.32
N LEU A 98 2.80 -15.67 -17.69
CA LEU A 98 2.32 -14.91 -16.52
C LEU A 98 1.08 -14.07 -16.84
N ARG A 99 0.96 -13.55 -18.06
CA ARG A 99 -0.19 -12.73 -18.49
C ARG A 99 -1.42 -13.56 -18.89
N SER A 100 -1.26 -14.86 -19.15
CA SER A 100 -2.34 -15.76 -19.59
C SER A 100 -3.33 -16.09 -18.46
N ASP A 101 -4.41 -16.81 -18.83
CA ASP A 101 -5.45 -17.26 -17.90
C ASP A 101 -4.92 -18.25 -16.84
N ASP A 102 -3.83 -18.97 -17.13
CA ASP A 102 -3.16 -19.86 -16.16
C ASP A 102 -2.62 -19.10 -14.93
N PHE A 103 -2.28 -17.81 -15.11
CA PHE A 103 -1.76 -16.96 -14.04
C PHE A 103 -2.64 -15.74 -13.79
N PHE A 104 -2.27 -14.57 -14.31
CA PHE A 104 -2.90 -13.31 -13.91
C PHE A 104 -4.07 -12.87 -14.81
N SER A 105 -4.28 -13.55 -15.95
CA SER A 105 -5.37 -13.23 -16.91
C SER A 105 -5.43 -11.73 -17.23
N VAL A 106 -4.28 -11.16 -17.60
CA VAL A 106 -4.07 -9.70 -17.66
C VAL A 106 -4.98 -9.02 -18.67
N GLU A 107 -5.33 -9.69 -19.76
CA GLU A 107 -6.27 -9.16 -20.76
C GLU A 107 -7.65 -8.85 -20.15
N LYS A 108 -8.14 -9.73 -19.26
CA LYS A 108 -9.43 -9.57 -18.57
C LYS A 108 -9.31 -8.73 -17.29
N HIS A 109 -8.14 -8.75 -16.66
CA HIS A 109 -7.87 -8.12 -15.39
C HIS A 109 -6.58 -7.27 -15.45
N PRO A 110 -6.59 -6.14 -16.19
CA PRO A 110 -5.40 -5.32 -16.42
C PRO A 110 -4.90 -4.58 -15.16
N THR A 111 -5.66 -4.67 -14.07
CA THR A 111 -5.33 -3.98 -12.81
C THR A 111 -5.49 -4.91 -11.63
N SER A 112 -4.49 -4.97 -10.76
CA SER A 112 -4.60 -5.47 -9.38
C SER A 112 -4.72 -4.30 -8.42
N VAL A 113 -5.46 -4.48 -7.31
CA VAL A 113 -5.73 -3.39 -6.36
C VAL A 113 -5.41 -3.83 -4.94
N PHE A 114 -4.70 -2.99 -4.20
CA PHE A 114 -4.52 -3.15 -2.76
C PHE A 114 -5.15 -1.97 -2.02
N GLU A 115 -6.03 -2.26 -1.06
CA GLU A 115 -6.70 -1.25 -0.24
C GLU A 115 -6.40 -1.51 1.24
N ILE A 116 -5.74 -0.54 1.90
CA ILE A 116 -5.44 -0.64 3.33
C ILE A 116 -6.72 -0.53 4.15
N THR A 117 -6.90 -1.47 5.08
CA THR A 117 -8.00 -1.44 6.07
C THR A 117 -7.51 -1.04 7.45
N SER A 118 -6.25 -1.32 7.79
CA SER A 118 -5.63 -0.81 9.02
C SER A 118 -4.11 -0.81 8.95
N VAL A 119 -3.50 0.13 9.67
CA VAL A 119 -2.06 0.20 9.94
C VAL A 119 -1.88 0.26 11.46
N LYS A 120 -1.13 -0.67 12.03
CA LYS A 120 -0.80 -0.68 13.47
C LYS A 120 0.71 -0.60 13.60
N THR A 121 1.20 0.48 14.18
CA THR A 121 2.64 0.70 14.39
C THR A 121 3.03 0.40 15.83
N SER A 122 4.09 -0.36 16.01
CA SER A 122 4.69 -0.69 17.31
C SER A 122 6.20 -0.82 17.15
N GLY A 123 7.00 -0.15 17.99
CA GLY A 123 8.46 -0.28 17.96
C GLY A 123 9.13 0.15 16.64
N GLY A 124 8.49 1.04 15.87
CA GLY A 124 9.02 1.50 14.57
C GLY A 124 8.69 0.62 13.37
N GLU A 125 8.04 -0.51 13.59
CA GLU A 125 7.49 -1.37 12.53
C GLU A 125 5.96 -1.29 12.52
N SER A 126 5.38 -1.40 11.34
CA SER A 126 3.93 -1.38 11.14
C SER A 126 3.45 -2.74 10.65
N THR A 127 2.36 -3.22 11.21
CA THR A 127 1.57 -4.29 10.59
C THR A 127 0.49 -3.65 9.73
N VAL A 128 0.58 -3.84 8.43
CA VAL A 128 -0.40 -3.39 7.46
C VAL A 128 -1.38 -4.51 7.18
N LYS A 129 -2.68 -4.22 7.27
CA LYS A 129 -3.76 -5.11 6.83
C LYS A 129 -4.52 -4.44 5.71
N GLY A 130 -4.95 -5.22 4.73
CA GLY A 130 -5.70 -4.70 3.61
C GLY A 130 -6.34 -5.79 2.76
N LYS A 131 -7.13 -5.34 1.80
CA LYS A 131 -7.78 -6.16 0.79
C LYS A 131 -6.96 -6.11 -0.49
N LEU A 132 -6.52 -7.29 -0.97
CA LEU A 132 -5.83 -7.43 -2.24
C LEU A 132 -6.77 -8.09 -3.25
N THR A 133 -6.94 -7.43 -4.38
CA THR A 133 -7.72 -7.94 -5.51
C THR A 133 -6.79 -8.31 -6.66
N ILE A 134 -6.80 -9.60 -7.06
CA ILE A 134 -6.09 -10.15 -8.22
C ILE A 134 -7.10 -10.99 -9.01
N LYS A 135 -7.10 -10.93 -10.33
CA LYS A 135 -8.06 -11.67 -11.19
C LYS A 135 -9.53 -11.47 -10.79
N GLY A 136 -9.89 -10.29 -10.28
CA GLY A 136 -11.25 -10.00 -9.80
C GLY A 136 -11.61 -10.61 -8.45
N ILE A 137 -10.74 -11.43 -7.84
CA ILE A 137 -10.95 -12.05 -6.52
C ILE A 137 -10.29 -11.19 -5.46
N THR A 138 -11.02 -10.93 -4.37
CA THR A 138 -10.53 -10.10 -3.25
C THR A 138 -10.33 -10.95 -2.00
N ASN A 139 -9.13 -10.89 -1.43
CA ASN A 139 -8.82 -11.52 -0.15
C ASN A 139 -8.11 -10.54 0.80
N GLU A 140 -8.24 -10.78 2.09
CA GLU A 140 -7.47 -10.04 3.09
C GLU A 140 -6.05 -10.58 3.19
N ILE A 141 -5.08 -9.64 3.28
CA ILE A 141 -3.68 -9.93 3.55
C ILE A 141 -3.17 -9.06 4.68
N SER A 142 -2.10 -9.53 5.33
CA SER A 142 -1.40 -8.79 6.38
C SER A 142 0.09 -9.02 6.24
N PHE A 143 0.88 -7.95 6.33
CA PHE A 143 2.33 -8.02 6.22
C PHE A 143 3.01 -6.92 7.03
N PRO A 144 4.28 -7.11 7.42
CA PRO A 144 5.09 -6.08 8.06
C PRO A 144 5.54 -5.03 7.03
N ALA A 145 5.59 -3.76 7.46
CA ALA A 145 6.10 -2.66 6.66
C ALA A 145 6.72 -1.59 7.55
N LYS A 146 7.64 -0.82 6.99
CA LYS A 146 8.10 0.44 7.56
C LYS A 146 7.34 1.56 6.89
N VAL A 147 6.54 2.28 7.66
CA VAL A 147 5.73 3.41 7.17
C VAL A 147 6.23 4.67 7.85
N ASN A 148 6.63 5.66 7.07
CA ASN A 148 7.12 6.95 7.56
C ASN A 148 6.38 8.09 6.86
N VAL A 149 5.90 9.03 7.67
CA VAL A 149 5.29 10.28 7.21
C VAL A 149 6.17 11.42 7.70
N ALA A 150 6.94 12.03 6.81
CA ALA A 150 7.87 13.09 7.16
C ALA A 150 8.07 14.06 5.98
N ASN A 151 8.30 15.35 6.29
CA ASN A 151 8.62 16.38 5.30
C ASN A 151 7.65 16.45 4.11
N GLY A 152 6.35 16.29 4.38
CA GLY A 152 5.32 16.29 3.33
C GLY A 152 5.42 15.10 2.38
N THR A 153 5.98 13.97 2.81
CA THR A 153 6.10 12.75 2.00
C THR A 153 5.72 11.55 2.84
N VAL A 154 5.00 10.61 2.23
CA VAL A 154 4.77 9.28 2.80
C VAL A 154 5.70 8.29 2.10
N LYS A 155 6.45 7.51 2.88
CA LYS A 155 7.25 6.38 2.38
C LYS A 155 6.82 5.12 3.07
N ALA A 156 6.62 4.05 2.29
CA ALA A 156 6.31 2.73 2.81
C ALA A 156 7.17 1.67 2.11
N THR A 157 7.91 0.89 2.88
CA THR A 157 8.71 -0.23 2.37
C THR A 157 8.36 -1.52 3.11
N GLY A 158 8.41 -2.65 2.42
CA GLY A 158 8.12 -3.93 3.02
C GLY A 158 8.15 -5.08 2.03
N THR A 159 7.87 -6.28 2.55
CA THR A 159 7.72 -7.49 1.75
C THR A 159 6.45 -8.22 2.18
N ALA A 160 5.60 -8.54 1.22
CA ALA A 160 4.39 -9.34 1.42
C ALA A 160 4.58 -10.70 0.77
N LYS A 161 4.25 -11.78 1.50
CA LYS A 161 4.13 -13.15 0.97
C LYS A 161 2.68 -13.43 0.65
N ILE A 162 2.42 -13.91 -0.54
CA ILE A 162 1.08 -14.05 -1.10
C ILE A 162 0.90 -15.46 -1.63
N ASP A 163 -0.03 -16.22 -1.05
CA ASP A 163 -0.45 -17.53 -1.56
C ASP A 163 -1.39 -17.32 -2.77
N ARG A 164 -0.83 -17.49 -3.98
CA ARG A 164 -1.50 -17.29 -5.27
C ARG A 164 -2.77 -18.13 -5.45
N THR A 165 -2.85 -19.27 -4.78
CA THR A 165 -3.98 -20.19 -4.92
C THR A 165 -5.28 -19.61 -4.38
N LYS A 166 -5.20 -18.62 -3.46
CA LYS A 166 -6.35 -17.88 -2.96
C LYS A 166 -7.01 -16.98 -4.02
N TRP A 167 -6.31 -16.70 -5.11
CA TRP A 167 -6.80 -15.94 -6.27
C TRP A 167 -7.00 -16.81 -7.49
N ASP A 168 -7.23 -18.10 -7.30
CA ASP A 168 -7.48 -19.08 -8.37
C ASP A 168 -6.33 -19.20 -9.39
N ILE A 169 -5.10 -18.95 -8.95
CA ILE A 169 -3.88 -19.18 -9.73
C ILE A 169 -3.30 -20.53 -9.30
N LYS A 170 -3.73 -21.61 -9.95
CA LYS A 170 -3.46 -22.99 -9.56
C LYS A 170 -2.37 -23.67 -10.39
N TYR A 171 -1.98 -23.11 -11.54
CA TYR A 171 -1.02 -23.75 -12.45
C TYR A 171 0.25 -24.20 -11.73
N GLY A 172 0.61 -25.48 -11.90
CA GLY A 172 1.80 -26.08 -11.31
C GLY A 172 1.82 -26.13 -9.77
N SER A 173 0.67 -25.96 -9.08
CA SER A 173 0.58 -26.05 -7.62
C SER A 173 0.47 -27.51 -7.16
N GLY A 174 1.32 -27.91 -6.23
CA GLY A 174 1.27 -29.24 -5.60
C GLY A 174 0.01 -29.51 -4.77
N LYS A 175 -0.80 -28.47 -4.45
CA LYS A 175 -2.10 -28.64 -3.80
C LYS A 175 -3.19 -29.15 -4.76
N PHE A 176 -3.04 -28.92 -6.07
CA PHE A 176 -4.07 -29.20 -7.07
C PHE A 176 -3.66 -30.24 -8.10
N PHE A 177 -2.35 -30.47 -8.25
CA PHE A 177 -1.81 -31.39 -9.24
C PHE A 177 -0.79 -32.33 -8.62
N GLU A 178 -0.91 -33.61 -8.90
CA GLU A 178 0.03 -34.66 -8.49
C GLU A 178 1.11 -34.88 -9.55
N GLY A 179 2.23 -35.50 -9.17
CA GLY A 179 3.27 -35.92 -10.11
C GLY A 179 4.05 -34.81 -10.78
N LEU A 180 4.04 -33.58 -10.23
CA LEU A 180 4.71 -32.43 -10.83
C LEU A 180 6.23 -32.53 -10.81
N GLY A 181 6.82 -33.19 -9.80
CA GLY A 181 8.27 -33.26 -9.64
C GLY A 181 8.91 -31.87 -9.71
N ASP A 182 9.93 -31.72 -10.55
CA ASP A 182 10.69 -30.46 -10.74
C ASP A 182 9.85 -29.34 -11.41
N LYS A 183 8.66 -29.64 -11.90
CA LYS A 183 7.75 -28.63 -12.50
C LYS A 183 6.88 -27.94 -11.46
N MET A 184 6.90 -28.39 -10.19
CA MET A 184 6.12 -27.78 -9.14
C MET A 184 6.54 -26.33 -8.88
N ILE A 185 5.55 -25.45 -8.88
CA ILE A 185 5.69 -24.03 -8.57
C ILE A 185 5.14 -23.81 -7.15
N TYR A 186 5.92 -23.18 -6.28
CA TYR A 186 5.45 -22.86 -4.94
C TYR A 186 4.22 -21.96 -4.98
N ASP A 187 3.34 -22.17 -4.03
CA ASP A 187 2.07 -21.41 -3.95
C ASP A 187 2.31 -19.97 -3.48
N GLU A 188 3.34 -19.74 -2.69
CA GLU A 188 3.71 -18.41 -2.24
C GLU A 188 4.64 -17.73 -3.24
N PHE A 189 4.35 -16.46 -3.53
CA PHE A 189 5.27 -15.51 -4.16
C PHE A 189 5.46 -14.29 -3.27
N GLU A 190 6.54 -13.57 -3.47
CA GLU A 190 6.91 -12.40 -2.69
C GLU A 190 6.74 -11.12 -3.52
N ILE A 191 6.21 -10.08 -2.87
CA ILE A 191 6.18 -8.71 -3.38
C ILE A 191 6.98 -7.83 -2.43
N SER A 192 8.12 -7.32 -2.89
CA SER A 192 8.87 -6.26 -2.20
C SER A 192 8.51 -4.91 -2.81
N PHE A 193 8.29 -3.91 -1.97
CA PHE A 193 7.83 -2.59 -2.43
C PHE A 193 8.56 -1.45 -1.74
N ASP A 194 8.72 -0.35 -2.49
CA ASP A 194 9.12 0.98 -2.02
C ASP A 194 8.12 1.97 -2.62
N ILE A 195 7.16 2.40 -1.81
CA ILE A 195 6.08 3.30 -2.22
C ILE A 195 6.37 4.69 -1.69
N VAL A 196 6.28 5.67 -2.57
CA VAL A 196 6.43 7.09 -2.27
C VAL A 196 5.14 7.81 -2.63
N ALA A 197 4.58 8.61 -1.70
CA ALA A 197 3.44 9.46 -1.99
C ALA A 197 3.73 10.91 -1.57
N LYS A 198 3.23 11.86 -2.37
CA LYS A 198 3.38 13.31 -2.18
C LYS A 198 2.02 13.96 -2.02
N PRO A 199 1.91 15.12 -1.34
CA PRO A 199 0.64 15.82 -1.20
C PRO A 199 0.03 16.10 -2.58
N ASN A 200 -1.27 15.88 -2.70
CA ASN A 200 -2.00 16.31 -3.89
C ASN A 200 -2.26 17.82 -3.79
N VAL A 201 -1.41 18.61 -4.45
CA VAL A 201 -1.46 20.09 -4.41
C VAL A 201 -2.81 20.64 -4.93
N ALA A 202 -3.53 19.87 -5.74
CA ALA A 202 -4.83 20.29 -6.27
C ALA A 202 -5.96 20.25 -5.23
N LEU A 203 -5.81 19.54 -4.11
CA LEU A 203 -6.81 19.40 -3.06
C LEU A 203 -6.54 20.27 -1.83
N THR A 204 -5.38 20.93 -1.74
CA THR A 204 -4.99 21.81 -0.62
C THR A 204 -5.31 23.28 -0.84
N SER A 205 -5.89 23.65 -2.00
CA SER A 205 -6.26 25.02 -2.34
C SER A 205 -7.79 25.21 -2.24
N LYS A 206 -8.35 25.12 -1.02
CA LYS A 206 -9.69 25.63 -0.68
C LYS A 206 -9.68 26.26 0.70
#